data_03c7f70fd67b3b3eff02544fa211cd45
#
_entry.id   03c7f70fd67b3b3eff02544fa211cd45
#
_cell.length_a   1.000
_cell.length_b   1.000
_cell.length_c   1.000
_cell.angle_alpha   90.00
_cell.angle_beta   90.00
_cell.angle_gamma   90.00
#
_symmetry.space_group_name_H-M   'P 1'
#
loop_
_entity.id
_entity.type
_entity.pdbx_description
1 polymer ?
#
loop_
_entity_poly.entity_id
_entity_poly.type
_entity_poly.pdbx_seq_one_letter_code
_entity_poly.pdbx_strand_id
1 'polypeptide(L)'
;MSYSVPFSVPELSYEQSLKVLHDTKKFGIQPLLESVEDMLKELGNPDLCFKSVQIAGTNGKTSTSRYTAALLKGEDLKTALYTSPELISYTERMEINGSPVSEAAFAHGVSAAQVAGERVNAQRAALGERPYDITEFDLLT
;
A
#
# COMPACT_ATOMS: atom_id res chain seq x y z
N MET A 1 -13.25 15.80 1.39
CA MET A 1 -13.11 15.49 -0.05
C MET A 1 -13.01 13.97 -0.18
N SER A 2 -13.74 13.37 -1.14
CA SER A 2 -13.59 11.93 -1.41
C SER A 2 -12.39 11.74 -2.34
N TYR A 3 -11.40 10.99 -1.91
CA TYR A 3 -10.29 10.57 -2.75
C TYR A 3 -10.78 9.59 -3.82
N SER A 4 -10.26 9.71 -5.03
CA SER A 4 -10.40 8.72 -6.10
C SER A 4 -9.09 8.61 -6.88
N VAL A 5 -8.76 7.40 -7.31
CA VAL A 5 -7.59 7.17 -8.17
C VAL A 5 -7.76 7.95 -9.48
N PRO A 6 -6.75 8.73 -9.94
CA PRO A 6 -6.89 9.63 -11.09
C PRO A 6 -6.77 8.94 -12.45
N PHE A 7 -6.78 7.63 -12.49
CA PHE A 7 -6.72 6.82 -13.72
C PHE A 7 -7.57 5.56 -13.61
N SER A 8 -7.79 4.89 -14.73
CA SER A 8 -8.51 3.61 -14.76
C SER A 8 -7.65 2.50 -14.16
N VAL A 9 -8.22 1.78 -13.21
CA VAL A 9 -7.57 0.64 -12.53
C VAL A 9 -8.15 -0.65 -13.10
N PRO A 10 -7.33 -1.52 -13.71
CA PRO A 10 -7.78 -2.84 -14.16
C PRO A 10 -8.31 -3.67 -12.99
N GLU A 11 -9.37 -4.43 -13.23
CA GLU A 11 -9.86 -5.39 -12.24
C GLU A 11 -8.93 -6.61 -12.19
N LEU A 12 -8.47 -6.95 -11.00
CA LEU A 12 -7.72 -8.17 -10.71
C LEU A 12 -8.50 -9.02 -9.72
N SER A 13 -8.40 -10.35 -9.88
CA SER A 13 -8.78 -11.25 -8.80
C SER A 13 -7.73 -11.20 -7.69
N TYR A 14 -8.09 -11.70 -6.50
CA TYR A 14 -7.15 -11.79 -5.38
C TYR A 14 -5.92 -12.64 -5.76
N GLU A 15 -6.11 -13.78 -6.41
CA GLU A 15 -5.02 -14.64 -6.87
C GLU A 15 -4.11 -13.95 -7.89
N GLN A 16 -4.68 -13.14 -8.77
CA GLN A 16 -3.90 -12.34 -9.72
C GLN A 16 -3.07 -11.29 -9.01
N SER A 17 -3.62 -10.62 -7.99
CA SER A 17 -2.88 -9.65 -7.18
C SER A 17 -1.73 -10.29 -6.39
N LEU A 18 -1.93 -11.50 -5.85
CA LEU A 18 -0.86 -12.26 -5.21
C LEU A 18 0.25 -12.63 -6.19
N LYS A 19 -0.09 -12.98 -7.43
CA LYS A 19 0.90 -13.23 -8.47
C LYS A 19 1.73 -11.99 -8.78
N VAL A 20 1.11 -10.83 -8.90
CA VAL A 20 1.80 -9.55 -9.09
C VAL A 20 2.83 -9.32 -7.97
N LEU A 21 2.43 -9.49 -6.71
CA LEU A 21 3.32 -9.34 -5.56
C LEU A 21 4.46 -10.37 -5.59
N HIS A 22 4.15 -11.62 -5.90
CA HIS A 22 5.17 -12.66 -5.98
C HIS A 22 6.20 -12.38 -7.09
N ASP A 23 5.76 -11.90 -8.25
CA ASP A 23 6.64 -11.58 -9.37
C ASP A 23 7.59 -10.42 -9.06
N THR A 24 7.24 -9.53 -8.12
CA THR A 24 8.10 -8.42 -7.68
C THR A 24 9.14 -8.83 -6.62
N LYS A 25 8.97 -9.97 -5.93
CA LYS A 25 9.93 -10.47 -4.92
C LYS A 25 11.34 -10.69 -5.47
N LYS A 26 11.48 -10.96 -6.76
CA LYS A 26 12.77 -11.14 -7.43
C LYS A 26 13.70 -9.92 -7.34
N PHE A 27 13.17 -8.73 -7.13
CA PHE A 27 13.94 -7.49 -7.02
C PHE A 27 14.54 -7.25 -5.62
N GLY A 28 14.20 -8.12 -4.65
CA GLY A 28 14.68 -8.01 -3.27
C GLY A 28 14.07 -6.81 -2.51
N ILE A 29 14.72 -6.43 -1.41
CA ILE A 29 14.36 -5.24 -0.65
C ILE A 29 15.27 -4.11 -1.12
N GLN A 30 14.73 -3.18 -1.88
CA GLN A 30 15.38 -1.92 -2.21
C GLN A 30 14.61 -0.80 -1.51
N PRO A 31 15.07 -0.29 -0.37
CA PRO A 31 14.39 0.77 0.36
C PRO A 31 14.67 2.13 -0.34
N LEU A 32 14.10 2.32 -1.52
CA LEU A 32 14.12 3.60 -2.22
C LEU A 32 12.82 4.31 -1.91
N LEU A 33 12.88 5.34 -1.10
CA LEU A 33 11.71 6.15 -0.76
C LEU A 33 11.17 6.89 -1.99
N GLU A 34 12.06 7.24 -2.91
CA GLU A 34 11.73 7.98 -4.13
C GLU A 34 10.74 7.23 -5.01
N SER A 35 10.83 5.90 -5.13
CA SER A 35 9.87 5.10 -5.91
C SER A 35 8.46 5.21 -5.33
N VAL A 36 8.33 5.10 -4.01
CA VAL A 36 7.05 5.23 -3.31
C VAL A 36 6.48 6.65 -3.44
N GLU A 37 7.32 7.69 -3.27
CA GLU A 37 6.89 9.08 -3.41
C GLU A 37 6.37 9.38 -4.81
N ASP A 38 7.07 8.91 -5.85
CA ASP A 38 6.64 9.13 -7.23
C ASP A 38 5.36 8.35 -7.56
N MET A 39 5.21 7.12 -7.05
CA MET A 39 3.96 6.36 -7.17
C MET A 39 2.79 7.04 -6.44
N LEU A 40 3.01 7.61 -5.25
CA LEU A 40 1.98 8.37 -4.52
C LEU A 40 1.54 9.61 -5.30
N LYS A 41 2.45 10.32 -5.97
CA LYS A 41 2.10 11.45 -6.85
C LYS A 41 1.20 10.99 -8.01
N GLU A 42 1.54 9.87 -8.67
CA GLU A 42 0.70 9.31 -9.74
C GLU A 42 -0.69 8.90 -9.22
N LEU A 43 -0.77 8.38 -8.01
CA LEU A 43 -2.02 8.05 -7.34
C LEU A 43 -2.82 9.29 -6.88
N GLY A 44 -2.29 10.51 -7.02
CA GLY A 44 -2.96 11.74 -6.60
C GLY A 44 -2.78 12.06 -5.13
N ASN A 45 -1.67 11.63 -4.54
CA ASN A 45 -1.26 11.87 -3.15
C ASN A 45 -2.32 11.45 -2.12
N PRO A 46 -2.73 10.17 -2.09
CA PRO A 46 -3.72 9.69 -1.13
C PRO A 46 -3.26 9.84 0.33
N ASP A 47 -1.96 9.81 0.58
CA ASP A 47 -1.30 10.00 1.87
C ASP A 47 -1.62 11.36 2.51
N LEU A 48 -1.92 12.38 1.71
CA LEU A 48 -2.32 13.71 2.20
C LEU A 48 -3.80 13.78 2.59
N CYS A 49 -4.59 12.73 2.33
CA CYS A 49 -6.03 12.71 2.61
C CYS A 49 -6.38 12.28 4.04
N PHE A 50 -5.41 11.83 4.85
CA PHE A 50 -5.61 11.34 6.21
C PHE A 50 -4.44 11.71 7.11
N LYS A 51 -4.65 11.57 8.43
CA LYS A 51 -3.59 11.71 9.43
C LYS A 51 -3.04 10.32 9.76
N SER A 52 -1.74 10.22 9.90
CA SER A 52 -1.06 8.96 10.24
C SER A 52 -0.34 9.03 11.58
N VAL A 53 -0.28 7.89 12.26
CA VAL A 53 0.53 7.66 13.45
C VAL A 53 1.45 6.48 13.15
N GLN A 54 2.76 6.74 13.13
CA GLN A 54 3.76 5.70 12.96
C GLN A 54 4.27 5.20 14.31
N ILE A 55 4.27 3.88 14.51
CA ILE A 55 4.76 3.24 15.72
C ILE A 55 6.05 2.49 15.37
N ALA A 56 7.15 2.96 15.94
CA ALA A 56 8.47 2.37 15.78
C ALA A 56 8.93 1.74 17.11
N GLY A 57 9.80 0.75 17.03
CA GLY A 57 10.37 0.10 18.21
C GLY A 57 10.84 -1.32 17.93
N THR A 58 11.52 -1.92 18.89
CA THR A 58 12.05 -3.29 18.79
C THR A 58 10.97 -4.32 19.06
N ASN A 59 10.16 -4.11 20.10
CA ASN A 59 9.10 -5.02 20.55
C ASN A 59 7.77 -4.27 20.70
N GLY A 60 6.64 -5.00 20.62
CA GLY A 60 5.32 -4.48 20.94
C GLY A 60 4.68 -3.56 19.88
N LYS A 61 5.34 -3.33 18.75
CA LYS A 61 4.81 -2.44 17.69
C LYS A 61 3.38 -2.78 17.27
N THR A 62 3.15 -4.03 16.88
CA THR A 62 1.84 -4.49 16.42
C THR A 62 0.78 -4.37 17.52
N SER A 63 1.09 -4.74 18.76
CA SER A 63 0.16 -4.62 19.88
C SER A 63 -0.20 -3.15 20.12
N THR A 64 0.80 -2.25 20.17
CA THR A 64 0.59 -0.82 20.37
C THR A 64 -0.25 -0.22 19.23
N SER A 65 0.03 -0.59 17.97
CA SER A 65 -0.74 -0.14 16.81
C SER A 65 -2.21 -0.58 16.91
N ARG A 66 -2.46 -1.83 17.29
CA ARG A 66 -3.82 -2.36 17.48
C ARG A 66 -4.57 -1.66 18.61
N TYR A 67 -3.92 -1.41 19.75
CA TYR A 67 -4.51 -0.63 20.84
C TYR A 67 -4.82 0.80 20.41
N THR A 68 -3.89 1.46 19.72
CA THR A 68 -4.11 2.82 19.20
C THR A 68 -5.30 2.87 18.25
N ALA A 69 -5.38 1.95 17.28
CA ALA A 69 -6.51 1.88 16.36
C ALA A 69 -7.84 1.63 17.07
N ALA A 70 -7.84 0.75 18.10
CA ALA A 70 -9.05 0.48 18.88
C ALA A 70 -9.52 1.69 19.69
N LEU A 71 -8.60 2.44 20.28
CA LEU A 71 -8.92 3.68 21.02
C LEU A 71 -9.49 4.74 20.07
N LEU A 72 -8.85 4.97 18.92
CA LEU A 72 -9.33 5.93 17.92
C LEU A 72 -10.72 5.54 17.37
N LYS A 73 -10.98 4.24 17.17
CA LYS A 73 -12.30 3.75 16.79
C LYS A 73 -13.31 4.00 17.90
N GLY A 74 -12.92 3.86 19.17
CA GLY A 74 -13.78 4.16 20.33
C GLY A 74 -14.19 5.63 20.42
N GLU A 75 -13.42 6.54 19.80
CA GLU A 75 -13.74 7.96 19.64
C GLU A 75 -14.52 8.26 18.34
N ASP A 76 -15.20 7.26 17.77
CA ASP A 76 -15.98 7.35 16.51
C ASP A 76 -15.16 7.81 15.29
N LEU A 77 -13.84 7.66 15.33
CA LEU A 77 -12.99 7.96 14.18
C LEU A 77 -12.93 6.78 13.21
N LYS A 78 -13.00 7.07 11.92
CA LYS A 78 -12.70 6.08 10.89
C LYS A 78 -11.21 5.79 10.91
N THR A 79 -10.84 4.55 11.21
CA THR A 79 -9.46 4.13 11.37
C THR A 79 -9.04 3.15 10.29
N ALA A 80 -7.80 3.28 9.84
CA ALA A 80 -7.09 2.25 9.10
C ALA A 80 -5.89 1.79 9.92
N LEU A 81 -5.56 0.51 9.88
CA LEU A 81 -4.39 -0.07 10.51
C LEU A 81 -3.59 -0.84 9.45
N TYR A 82 -2.30 -0.52 9.37
CA TYR A 82 -1.35 -1.29 8.57
C TYR A 82 -0.32 -1.96 9.48
N THR A 83 -0.17 -3.28 9.35
CA THR A 83 0.82 -4.08 10.09
C THR A 83 1.51 -5.07 9.18
N SER A 84 2.73 -5.47 9.53
CA SER A 84 3.50 -6.51 8.86
C SER A 84 4.35 -7.30 9.86
N PRO A 85 4.68 -8.56 9.57
CA PRO A 85 4.17 -9.37 8.48
C PRO A 85 2.74 -9.88 8.74
N GLU A 86 2.11 -10.43 7.70
CA GLU A 86 0.89 -11.25 7.83
C GLU A 86 1.19 -12.61 8.45
N LEU A 87 0.15 -13.28 8.97
CA LEU A 87 0.26 -14.65 9.48
C LEU A 87 -0.28 -15.66 8.47
N ILE A 88 -1.42 -15.40 7.85
CA ILE A 88 -2.13 -16.32 6.94
C ILE A 88 -2.39 -15.63 5.59
N SER A 89 -2.90 -14.41 5.58
CA SER A 89 -3.36 -13.72 4.38
C SER A 89 -2.84 -12.29 4.32
N TYR A 90 -2.50 -11.82 3.14
CA TYR A 90 -2.08 -10.42 2.92
C TYR A 90 -3.14 -9.40 3.34
N THR A 91 -4.43 -9.75 3.30
CA THR A 91 -5.51 -8.86 3.74
C THR A 91 -5.43 -8.50 5.22
N GLU A 92 -4.77 -9.34 6.04
CA GLU A 92 -4.54 -9.08 7.47
C GLU A 92 -3.61 -7.87 7.73
N ARG A 93 -2.81 -7.49 6.74
CA ARG A 93 -1.94 -6.31 6.85
C ARG A 93 -2.71 -5.02 6.92
N MET A 94 -3.93 -5.00 6.37
CA MET A 94 -4.73 -3.79 6.18
C MET A 94 -6.11 -3.98 6.80
N GLU A 95 -6.39 -3.25 7.87
CA GLU A 95 -7.70 -3.27 8.53
C GLU A 95 -8.37 -1.91 8.40
N ILE A 96 -9.68 -1.91 8.17
CA ILE A 96 -10.53 -0.72 8.23
C ILE A 96 -11.53 -0.91 9.36
N ASN A 97 -11.54 0.00 10.32
CA ASN A 97 -12.39 -0.06 11.51
C ASN A 97 -12.33 -1.42 12.25
N GLY A 98 -11.12 -2.01 12.32
CA GLY A 98 -10.86 -3.27 13.02
C GLY A 98 -11.28 -4.54 12.27
N SER A 99 -11.55 -4.44 10.98
CA SER A 99 -11.81 -5.60 10.12
C SER A 99 -10.82 -5.62 8.95
N PRO A 100 -10.24 -6.77 8.60
CA PRO A 100 -9.40 -6.88 7.42
C PRO A 100 -10.15 -6.39 6.17
N VAL A 101 -9.42 -5.80 5.24
CA VAL A 101 -9.98 -5.43 3.93
C VAL A 101 -10.44 -6.68 3.17
N SER A 102 -11.45 -6.53 2.31
CA SER A 102 -11.86 -7.63 1.44
C SER A 102 -10.77 -7.95 0.40
N GLU A 103 -10.76 -9.19 -0.08
CA GLU A 103 -9.87 -9.62 -1.16
C GLU A 103 -10.01 -8.72 -2.40
N ALA A 104 -11.24 -8.31 -2.73
CA ALA A 104 -11.49 -7.40 -3.85
C ALA A 104 -10.88 -6.01 -3.61
N ALA A 105 -10.99 -5.46 -2.40
CA ALA A 105 -10.38 -4.16 -2.06
C ALA A 105 -8.86 -4.25 -2.08
N PHE A 106 -8.29 -5.35 -1.57
CA PHE A 106 -6.86 -5.61 -1.61
C PHE A 106 -6.36 -5.70 -3.07
N ALA A 107 -7.01 -6.51 -3.90
CA ALA A 107 -6.66 -6.67 -5.31
C ALA A 107 -6.75 -5.36 -6.09
N HIS A 108 -7.77 -4.53 -5.81
CA HIS A 108 -7.89 -3.20 -6.39
C HIS A 108 -6.72 -2.28 -5.99
N GLY A 109 -6.33 -2.29 -4.72
CA GLY A 109 -5.19 -1.52 -4.23
C GLY A 109 -3.87 -1.94 -4.90
N VAL A 110 -3.60 -3.24 -4.98
CA VAL A 110 -2.41 -3.77 -5.67
C VAL A 110 -2.41 -3.40 -7.15
N SER A 111 -3.55 -3.51 -7.82
CA SER A 111 -3.69 -3.12 -9.23
C SER A 111 -3.42 -1.62 -9.43
N ALA A 112 -3.97 -0.77 -8.57
CA ALA A 112 -3.73 0.68 -8.64
C ALA A 112 -2.25 1.02 -8.44
N ALA A 113 -1.59 0.40 -7.46
CA ALA A 113 -0.17 0.59 -7.19
C ALA A 113 0.70 0.09 -8.36
N GLN A 114 0.36 -1.06 -8.96
CA GLN A 114 1.05 -1.58 -10.14
C GLN A 114 0.99 -0.58 -11.31
N VAL A 115 -0.21 -0.09 -11.63
CA VAL A 115 -0.39 0.90 -12.71
C VAL A 115 0.39 2.18 -12.41
N ALA A 116 0.39 2.66 -11.17
CA ALA A 116 1.18 3.82 -10.77
C ALA A 116 2.68 3.60 -11.03
N GLY A 117 3.22 2.45 -10.62
CA GLY A 117 4.62 2.09 -10.87
C GLY A 117 4.97 2.00 -12.35
N GLU A 118 4.09 1.41 -13.18
CA GLU A 118 4.27 1.33 -14.63
C GLU A 118 4.28 2.74 -15.27
N ARG A 119 3.40 3.65 -14.83
CA ARG A 119 3.34 5.03 -15.31
C ARG A 119 4.59 5.82 -14.94
N VAL A 120 5.04 5.72 -13.68
CA VAL A 120 6.30 6.33 -13.22
C VAL A 120 7.47 5.83 -14.08
N ASN A 121 7.58 4.53 -14.28
CA ASN A 121 8.67 3.95 -15.07
C ASN A 121 8.62 4.36 -16.55
N ALA A 122 7.43 4.52 -17.12
CA ALA A 122 7.26 5.04 -18.49
C ALA A 122 7.72 6.51 -18.59
N GLN A 123 7.40 7.35 -17.60
CA GLN A 123 7.84 8.75 -17.55
C GLN A 123 9.35 8.84 -17.41
N ARG A 124 9.97 8.05 -16.51
CA ARG A 124 11.41 8.01 -16.33
C ARG A 124 12.13 7.57 -17.60
N ALA A 125 11.63 6.54 -18.26
CA ALA A 125 12.19 6.09 -19.54
C ALA A 125 12.11 7.17 -20.64
N ALA A 126 11.01 7.94 -20.69
CA ALA A 126 10.88 9.07 -21.64
C ALA A 126 11.89 10.21 -21.36
N LEU A 127 12.32 10.35 -20.11
CA LEU A 127 13.36 11.29 -19.69
C LEU A 127 14.79 10.74 -19.83
N GLY A 128 14.94 9.49 -20.27
CA GLY A 128 16.24 8.81 -20.36
C GLY A 128 16.80 8.36 -19.01
N GLU A 129 15.96 8.32 -17.98
CA GLU A 129 16.31 7.84 -16.64
C GLU A 129 16.10 6.33 -16.51
N ARG A 130 16.86 5.71 -15.61
CA ARG A 130 16.68 4.29 -15.31
C ARG A 130 15.34 4.07 -14.60
N PRO A 131 14.48 3.13 -15.08
CA PRO A 131 13.28 2.72 -14.37
C PRO A 131 13.60 2.18 -12.97
N TYR A 132 12.65 2.35 -12.04
CA TYR A 132 12.71 1.72 -10.73
C TYR A 132 12.44 0.23 -10.82
N ASP A 133 13.13 -0.54 -10.00
CA ASP A 133 12.78 -1.93 -9.72
C ASP A 133 11.66 -1.94 -8.66
N ILE A 134 10.40 -1.86 -9.10
CA ILE A 134 9.24 -1.83 -8.20
C ILE A 134 9.15 -3.13 -7.43
N THR A 135 9.21 -3.04 -6.11
CA THR A 135 9.24 -4.17 -5.20
C THR A 135 7.86 -4.47 -4.60
N GLU A 136 7.73 -5.65 -3.96
CA GLU A 136 6.53 -5.98 -3.17
C GLU A 136 6.26 -4.91 -2.10
N PHE A 137 7.33 -4.36 -1.50
CA PHE A 137 7.21 -3.30 -0.49
C PHE A 137 6.56 -2.03 -1.07
N ASP A 138 7.00 -1.59 -2.25
CA ASP A 138 6.44 -0.42 -2.93
C ASP A 138 4.94 -0.59 -3.22
N LEU A 139 4.52 -1.80 -3.64
CA LEU A 139 3.14 -2.10 -3.95
C LEU A 139 2.23 -2.20 -2.71
N LEU A 140 2.78 -2.54 -1.55
CA LEU A 140 2.03 -2.75 -0.30
C LEU A 140 2.03 -1.51 0.62
N THR A 141 2.95 -0.57 0.39
CA THR A 141 3.04 0.68 1.17
C THR A 141 2.06 1.72 0.68
#